data_cb5e23dd310f0ab8887f659aa6f58b20
#
_entry.id   cb5e23dd310f0ab8887f659aa6f58b20
#
_cell.length_a   1.000
_cell.length_b   1.000
_cell.length_c   1.000
_cell.angle_alpha   90.00
_cell.angle_beta   90.00
_cell.angle_gamma   90.00
#
_symmetry.space_group_name_H-M   'P 1'
#
loop_
_entity.id
_entity.type
_entity.pdbx_description
1 polymer ?
#
loop_
_entity_poly.entity_id
_entity_poly.type
_entity_poly.pdbx_seq_one_letter_code
_entity_poly.pdbx_strand_id
1 'polypeptide(L)' 'MKTVSATQAAKNFGQVLDSARSGRITIEKQGRPVAVVYSYEE' A
#
# COMPACT_ATOMS: atom_id res chain seq x y z
N MET A 1 -8.45 4.67 -5.05
CA MET A 1 -7.08 4.29 -4.67
C MET A 1 -6.86 4.60 -3.21
N LYS A 2 -6.21 3.70 -2.50
CA LYS A 2 -6.00 3.84 -1.07
C LYS A 2 -4.58 4.30 -0.78
N THR A 3 -4.41 5.08 0.26
CA THR A 3 -3.10 5.58 0.67
C THR A 3 -2.82 5.18 2.10
N VAL A 4 -1.64 4.63 2.35
CA VAL A 4 -1.21 4.30 3.71
C VAL A 4 0.19 4.82 3.92
N SER A 5 0.55 5.07 5.18
CA SER A 5 1.90 5.50 5.49
C SER A 5 2.86 4.31 5.45
N ALA A 6 4.14 4.59 5.22
CA ALA A 6 5.16 3.54 5.21
C ALA A 6 5.20 2.81 6.55
N THR A 7 5.05 3.53 7.64
CA THR A 7 5.05 2.92 8.97
C THR A 7 3.88 1.95 9.12
N GLN A 8 2.70 2.37 8.69
CA GLN A 8 1.51 1.53 8.77
C GLN A 8 1.65 0.30 7.87
N ALA A 9 2.18 0.50 6.66
CA ALA A 9 2.38 -0.61 5.73
C ALA A 9 3.34 -1.64 6.32
N ALA A 10 4.40 -1.18 6.99
CA ALA A 10 5.37 -2.10 7.59
C ALA A 10 4.74 -2.91 8.71
N LYS A 11 3.87 -2.28 9.51
CA LYS A 11 3.25 -2.98 10.64
C LYS A 11 2.24 -4.01 10.19
N ASN A 12 1.55 -3.77 9.09
CA ASN A 12 0.46 -4.63 8.64
C ASN A 12 0.62 -5.00 7.18
N PHE A 13 1.81 -5.42 6.81
CA PHE A 13 2.10 -5.66 5.40
C PHE A 13 1.21 -6.74 4.79
N GLY A 14 0.90 -7.79 5.55
CA GLY A 14 -0.01 -8.82 5.06
C GLY A 14 -1.36 -8.25 4.69
N GLN A 15 -1.88 -7.34 5.51
CA GLN A 15 -3.15 -6.70 5.24
C GLN A 15 -3.06 -5.77 4.03
N VAL A 16 -1.92 -5.11 3.86
CA VAL A 16 -1.70 -4.27 2.69
C VAL A 16 -1.76 -5.11 1.42
N LEU A 17 -1.13 -6.27 1.43
CA LEU A 17 -1.16 -7.17 0.28
C LEU A 17 -2.58 -7.64 -0.03
N ASP A 18 -3.36 -7.98 1.00
CA ASP A 18 -4.75 -8.37 0.78
C ASP A 18 -5.56 -7.23 0.19
N SER A 19 -5.38 -6.03 0.71
CA SER A 19 -6.13 -4.87 0.22
C SER A 19 -5.75 -4.52 -1.22
N ALA A 20 -4.52 -4.81 -1.61
CA ALA A 20 -4.06 -4.52 -2.97
C ALA A 20 -4.82 -5.33 -4.02
N ARG A 21 -5.49 -6.41 -3.59
CA ARG A 21 -6.30 -7.21 -4.52
C ARG A 21 -7.56 -6.47 -4.95
N SER A 22 -8.00 -5.52 -4.15
CA SER A 22 -9.19 -4.73 -4.46
C SER A 22 -8.87 -3.43 -5.20
N GLY A 23 -7.60 -3.03 -5.21
CA GLY A 23 -7.20 -1.79 -5.84
C GLY A 23 -5.80 -1.43 -5.41
N ARG A 24 -5.20 -0.53 -6.15
CA ARG A 24 -3.84 -0.11 -5.86
C ARG A 24 -3.77 0.63 -4.54
N ILE A 25 -2.64 0.48 -3.86
CA ILE A 25 -2.40 1.15 -2.60
C ILE A 25 -1.14 1.99 -2.76
N THR A 26 -1.26 3.28 -2.49
CA THR A 26 -0.12 4.19 -2.52
C THR A 26 0.50 4.24 -1.13
N ILE A 27 1.80 4.07 -1.07
CA ILE A 27 2.53 4.16 0.20
C ILE A 27 3.22 5.50 0.26
N GLU A 28 3.00 6.22 1.35
CA GLU A 28 3.56 7.54 1.55
C GLU A 28 4.54 7.54 2.70
N LYS A 29 5.56 8.38 2.57
CA LYS A 29 6.52 8.60 3.63
C LYS A 29 6.73 10.10 3.75
N GLN A 30 6.51 10.63 4.95
CA GLN A 30 6.65 12.06 5.22
C GLN A 30 5.83 12.90 4.23
N GLY A 31 4.61 12.47 3.99
CA GLY A 31 3.69 13.22 3.13
C GLY A 31 3.95 13.10 1.64
N ARG A 32 4.84 12.21 1.22
CA ARG A 32 5.20 12.05 -0.18
C ARG A 32 4.97 10.62 -0.63
N PRO A 33 4.38 10.40 -1.80
CA PRO A 33 4.22 9.05 -2.31
C PRO A 33 5.59 8.49 -2.70
N VAL A 34 5.89 7.28 -2.22
CA VAL A 34 7.18 6.65 -2.51
C VAL A 34 7.03 5.32 -3.21
N ALA A 35 5.85 4.70 -3.16
CA ALA A 35 5.66 3.39 -3.76
C ALA A 35 4.19 3.12 -4.00
N VAL A 36 3.92 2.17 -4.88
CA VAL A 36 2.57 1.70 -5.14
C VAL A 36 2.60 0.17 -5.04
N VAL A 37 1.59 -0.38 -4.38
CA VAL A 37 1.43 -1.83 -4.27
C VAL A 37 0.17 -2.22 -5.02
N TYR A 38 0.25 -3.22 -5.86
CA TYR A 38 -0.94 -3.74 -6.53
C TYR A 38 -0.76 -5.23 -6.77
N SER A 39 -1.89 -5.89 -7.04
CA SER A 39 -1.91 -7.33 -7.14
C SER A 39 -1.12 -7.82 -8.35
N TYR A 40 -0.40 -8.92 -8.15
CA TYR A 40 0.33 -9.56 -9.24
C TYR A 40 -0.62 -10.01 -10.35
N GLU A 41 -1.85 -10.35 -9.98
CA GLU A 41 -2.84 -10.84 -10.94
C GLU A 41 -3.47 -9.75 -11.79
N GLU A 42 -3.18 -8.53 -11.47
CA GLU A 42 -3.66 -7.41 -12.28
C GLU A 42 -3.06 -7.48 -13.69
#